data_7f751f55765e0ee5ff33d00b443b62d2
#
_entry.id   7f751f55765e0ee5ff33d00b443b62d2
#
_cell.length_a   1.000
_cell.length_b   1.000
_cell.length_c   1.000
_cell.angle_alpha   90.00
_cell.angle_beta   90.00
_cell.angle_gamma   90.00
#
_symmetry.space_group_name_H-M   'P 1'
#
loop_
_entity.id
_entity.type
_entity.pdbx_description
1 polymer ?
#
loop_
_entity_poly.entity_id
_entity_poly.type
_entity_poly.pdbx_seq_one_letter_code
_entity_poly.pdbx_strand_id
1 'polypeptide(L)'
;LSEPALIFDEALTNSPALLRYLPQDKLGTYFQTRAGMLGTGLPGTLGLKVAHPDRVVFGFSGDGGSISTIQALATAARFNIGAKFVVCNNRSYRILKNSMRHYWSDHGEPQDQEFPASYDLTKPEFRFDKLAQGQGVNAVRVERPEEIAPALDKALADDRPFLIDLVLSGDL
;
A
#
# COMPACT_ATOMS: atom_id res chain seq x y z
N LEU A 1 15.52 12.74 7.25
CA LEU A 1 14.77 13.79 6.55
C LEU A 1 14.77 15.05 7.40
N SER A 2 14.92 16.23 6.76
CA SER A 2 14.86 17.55 7.45
C SER A 2 13.45 17.87 7.94
N GLU A 3 12.43 17.33 7.27
CA GLU A 3 11.02 17.39 7.65
C GLU A 3 10.39 16.00 7.61
N PRO A 4 9.33 15.74 8.41
CA PRO A 4 8.60 14.48 8.36
C PRO A 4 8.05 14.22 6.95
N ALA A 5 8.08 12.98 6.49
CA ALA A 5 7.41 12.62 5.25
C ALA A 5 5.89 12.85 5.35
N LEU A 6 5.24 13.14 4.23
CA LEU A 6 3.80 13.10 4.13
C LEU A 6 3.36 11.68 3.82
N ILE A 7 2.33 11.22 4.50
CA ILE A 7 1.81 9.85 4.38
C ILE A 7 0.40 9.88 3.82
N PHE A 8 0.13 9.06 2.80
CA PHE A 8 -1.23 8.72 2.37
C PHE A 8 -1.47 7.23 2.65
N ASP A 9 -2.44 6.91 3.49
CA ASP A 9 -2.70 5.56 3.97
C ASP A 9 -4.02 4.96 3.44
N GLU A 10 -3.90 3.89 2.71
CA GLU A 10 -4.95 2.94 2.33
C GLU A 10 -4.50 1.50 2.62
N ALA A 11 -3.65 1.28 3.62
CA ALA A 11 -3.14 -0.05 3.94
C ALA A 11 -4.16 -0.94 4.68
N LEU A 12 -5.33 -0.41 5.03
CA LEU A 12 -6.47 -1.10 5.64
C LEU A 12 -6.07 -1.93 6.87
N THR A 13 -6.01 -3.25 6.75
CA THR A 13 -5.64 -4.14 7.86
C THR A 13 -4.21 -3.94 8.35
N ASN A 14 -3.35 -3.27 7.60
CA ASN A 14 -1.99 -2.92 7.99
C ASN A 14 -1.87 -1.49 8.55
N SER A 15 -2.90 -0.63 8.38
CA SER A 15 -2.90 0.76 8.89
C SER A 15 -2.63 0.84 10.39
N PRO A 16 -3.19 -0.02 11.27
CA PRO A 16 -2.88 0.02 12.70
C PRO A 16 -1.38 -0.17 13.02
N ALA A 17 -0.67 -1.00 12.23
CA ALA A 17 0.77 -1.17 12.37
C ALA A 17 1.52 0.09 11.95
N LEU A 18 1.12 0.73 10.85
CA LEU A 18 1.71 2.01 10.42
C LEU A 18 1.51 3.09 11.48
N LEU A 19 0.29 3.27 11.99
CA LEU A 19 -0.03 4.26 13.02
C LEU A 19 0.76 4.05 14.31
N ARG A 20 1.08 2.81 14.65
CA ARG A 20 1.84 2.47 15.85
C ARG A 20 3.29 2.97 15.80
N TYR A 21 3.89 3.00 14.60
CA TYR A 21 5.32 3.31 14.42
C TYR A 21 5.57 4.65 13.72
N LEU A 22 4.56 5.24 13.10
CA LEU A 22 4.68 6.56 12.49
C LEU A 22 4.06 7.61 13.43
N PRO A 23 4.84 8.49 14.03
CA PRO A 23 4.32 9.51 14.93
C PRO A 23 3.36 10.46 14.17
N GLN A 24 2.20 10.72 14.78
CA GLN A 24 1.13 11.58 14.25
C GLN A 24 1.09 12.94 14.98
N ASP A 25 2.25 13.41 15.41
CA ASP A 25 2.41 14.58 16.27
C ASP A 25 2.33 15.92 15.52
N LYS A 26 2.36 15.88 14.19
CA LYS A 26 2.28 17.08 13.34
C LYS A 26 1.05 17.03 12.44
N LEU A 27 0.16 18.00 12.59
CA LEU A 27 -1.03 18.14 11.74
C LEU A 27 -0.64 18.26 10.26
N GLY A 28 -1.45 17.65 9.38
CA GLY A 28 -1.25 17.72 7.93
C GLY A 28 -0.11 16.85 7.40
N THR A 29 0.39 15.89 8.18
CA THR A 29 1.43 14.95 7.71
C THR A 29 0.91 13.54 7.43
N TYR A 30 -0.30 13.23 7.86
CA TYR A 30 -0.92 11.91 7.65
C TYR A 30 -2.35 12.06 7.13
N PHE A 31 -2.61 11.41 6.00
CA PHE A 31 -3.89 11.39 5.32
C PHE A 31 -4.34 9.94 5.16
N GLN A 32 -5.58 9.67 5.44
CA GLN A 32 -6.14 8.33 5.33
C GLN A 32 -7.36 8.32 4.42
N THR A 33 -7.52 7.23 3.66
CA THR A 33 -8.77 7.00 2.91
C THR A 33 -9.97 7.00 3.85
N ARG A 34 -11.09 7.52 3.38
CA ARG A 34 -12.33 7.63 4.18
C ARG A 34 -13.48 6.91 3.50
N ALA A 35 -14.52 6.63 4.29
CA ALA A 35 -15.78 6.04 3.82
C ALA A 35 -15.63 4.69 3.10
N GLY A 36 -14.60 3.91 3.42
CA GLY A 36 -14.38 2.60 2.80
C GLY A 36 -14.04 2.64 1.31
N MET A 37 -13.66 3.81 0.79
CA MET A 37 -13.26 3.94 -0.61
C MET A 37 -11.94 3.21 -0.86
N LEU A 38 -11.91 2.31 -1.85
CA LEU A 38 -10.73 1.57 -2.27
C LEU A 38 -10.15 2.14 -3.56
N GLY A 39 -8.83 1.94 -3.73
CA GLY A 39 -8.09 2.39 -4.91
C GLY A 39 -7.68 3.86 -4.88
N THR A 40 -7.83 4.54 -3.75
CA THR A 40 -7.39 5.94 -3.60
C THR A 40 -5.91 6.05 -3.25
N GLY A 41 -5.28 4.98 -2.75
CA GLY A 41 -3.90 4.99 -2.23
C GLY A 41 -2.89 5.50 -3.25
N LEU A 42 -2.83 4.90 -4.44
CA LEU A 42 -1.88 5.30 -5.46
C LEU A 42 -2.18 6.69 -6.04
N PRO A 43 -3.40 6.98 -6.56
CA PRO A 43 -3.69 8.32 -7.11
C PRO A 43 -3.71 9.42 -6.04
N GLY A 44 -4.14 9.14 -4.82
CA GLY A 44 -4.09 10.09 -3.71
C GLY A 44 -2.67 10.48 -3.34
N THR A 45 -1.75 9.52 -3.34
CA THR A 45 -0.32 9.76 -3.13
C THR A 45 0.27 10.66 -4.22
N LEU A 46 -0.12 10.45 -5.49
CA LEU A 46 0.27 11.33 -6.60
C LEU A 46 -0.23 12.75 -6.37
N GLY A 47 -1.52 12.91 -6.04
CA GLY A 47 -2.12 14.21 -5.76
C GLY A 47 -1.42 14.92 -4.62
N LEU A 48 -1.09 14.19 -3.55
CA LEU A 48 -0.37 14.74 -2.40
C LEU A 48 1.06 15.20 -2.78
N LYS A 49 1.79 14.43 -3.61
CA LYS A 49 3.12 14.82 -4.10
C LYS A 49 3.05 16.03 -5.04
N VAL A 50 2.04 16.11 -5.90
CA VAL A 50 1.82 17.28 -6.76
C VAL A 50 1.54 18.53 -5.95
N ALA A 51 0.75 18.43 -4.87
CA ALA A 51 0.47 19.53 -3.97
C ALA A 51 1.67 19.95 -3.10
N HIS A 52 2.60 19.04 -2.89
CA HIS A 52 3.78 19.24 -2.04
C HIS A 52 5.06 18.74 -2.74
N PRO A 53 5.48 19.42 -3.83
CA PRO A 53 6.57 18.93 -4.69
C PRO A 53 7.92 18.79 -3.98
N ASP A 54 8.17 19.63 -2.98
CA ASP A 54 9.45 19.65 -2.22
C ASP A 54 9.46 18.66 -1.04
N ARG A 55 8.35 17.97 -0.78
CA ARG A 55 8.23 17.05 0.34
C ARG A 55 8.41 15.59 -0.11
N VAL A 56 8.99 14.78 0.75
CA VAL A 56 8.93 13.32 0.60
C VAL A 56 7.51 12.86 0.90
N VAL A 57 6.91 12.14 -0.05
CA VAL A 57 5.54 11.62 0.07
C VAL A 57 5.56 10.10 -0.09
N PHE A 58 5.06 9.40 0.92
CA PHE A 58 4.82 7.96 0.87
C PHE A 58 3.33 7.66 0.81
N GLY A 59 2.96 6.75 -0.08
CA GLY A 59 1.63 6.15 -0.11
C GLY A 59 1.68 4.69 0.24
N PHE A 60 0.88 4.28 1.20
CA PHE A 60 0.69 2.88 1.57
C PHE A 60 -0.67 2.41 1.06
N SER A 61 -0.71 1.31 0.33
CA SER A 61 -1.96 0.72 -0.16
C SER A 61 -1.92 -0.79 -0.02
N GLY A 62 -3.07 -1.41 0.24
CA GLY A 62 -3.19 -2.87 0.17
C GLY A 62 -3.12 -3.37 -1.28
N ASP A 63 -2.78 -4.64 -1.46
CA ASP A 63 -2.74 -5.31 -2.77
C ASP A 63 -4.07 -5.20 -3.53
N GLY A 64 -5.19 -5.51 -2.87
CA GLY A 64 -6.52 -5.43 -3.47
C GLY A 64 -6.93 -4.00 -3.87
N GLY A 65 -6.56 -2.98 -3.09
CA GLY A 65 -6.77 -1.58 -3.44
C GLY A 65 -5.88 -1.13 -4.60
N SER A 66 -4.61 -1.51 -4.54
CA SER A 66 -3.61 -1.14 -5.55
C SER A 66 -3.95 -1.66 -6.94
N ILE A 67 -4.47 -2.90 -7.06
CA ILE A 67 -4.78 -3.47 -8.37
C ILE A 67 -5.88 -2.70 -9.10
N SER A 68 -6.77 -2.04 -8.37
CA SER A 68 -7.87 -1.26 -8.95
C SER A 68 -7.40 0.02 -9.64
N THR A 69 -6.23 0.55 -9.27
CA THR A 69 -5.72 1.84 -9.75
C THR A 69 -4.23 1.81 -10.09
N ILE A 70 -3.68 0.63 -10.31
CA ILE A 70 -2.24 0.44 -10.59
C ILE A 70 -1.75 1.28 -11.79
N GLN A 71 -2.63 1.56 -12.75
CA GLN A 71 -2.34 2.42 -13.91
C GLN A 71 -1.98 3.87 -13.54
N ALA A 72 -2.26 4.32 -12.31
CA ALA A 72 -1.81 5.62 -11.82
C ALA A 72 -0.27 5.76 -11.86
N LEU A 73 0.46 4.64 -11.79
CA LEU A 73 1.91 4.62 -11.90
C LEU A 73 2.41 5.11 -13.26
N ALA A 74 1.67 4.88 -14.35
CA ALA A 74 2.00 5.43 -15.67
C ALA A 74 1.97 6.96 -15.66
N THR A 75 1.05 7.58 -14.90
CA THR A 75 1.01 9.03 -14.69
C THR A 75 2.23 9.51 -13.89
N ALA A 76 2.61 8.77 -12.82
CA ALA A 76 3.81 9.07 -12.06
C ALA A 76 5.07 9.08 -12.93
N ALA A 77 5.24 8.04 -13.77
CA ALA A 77 6.37 7.93 -14.68
C ALA A 77 6.36 9.04 -15.74
N ARG A 78 5.21 9.26 -16.39
CA ARG A 78 5.07 10.24 -17.48
C ARG A 78 5.43 11.65 -17.06
N PHE A 79 5.03 12.06 -15.86
CA PHE A 79 5.22 13.43 -15.35
C PHE A 79 6.34 13.53 -14.32
N ASN A 80 7.12 12.46 -14.13
CA ASN A 80 8.19 12.35 -13.14
C ASN A 80 7.74 12.82 -11.74
N ILE A 81 6.55 12.39 -11.29
CA ILE A 81 6.02 12.73 -9.98
C ILE A 81 6.67 11.82 -8.94
N GLY A 82 7.61 12.35 -8.16
CA GLY A 82 8.53 11.63 -7.26
C GLY A 82 7.89 11.01 -6.01
N ALA A 83 6.66 10.54 -6.11
CA ALA A 83 5.96 9.82 -5.04
C ALA A 83 6.58 8.44 -4.79
N LYS A 84 6.56 8.00 -3.52
CA LYS A 84 7.04 6.70 -3.08
C LYS A 84 5.83 5.84 -2.70
N PHE A 85 5.69 4.69 -3.33
CA PHE A 85 4.56 3.79 -3.15
C PHE A 85 5.00 2.54 -2.42
N VAL A 86 4.24 2.12 -1.42
CA VAL A 86 4.41 0.85 -0.72
C VAL A 86 3.12 0.05 -0.85
N VAL A 87 3.18 -1.05 -1.58
CA VAL A 87 2.08 -1.99 -1.66
C VAL A 87 2.24 -3.03 -0.56
N CYS A 88 1.34 -3.01 0.42
CA CYS A 88 1.23 -4.01 1.49
C CYS A 88 0.61 -5.28 0.90
N ASN A 89 1.44 -6.13 0.31
CA ASN A 89 1.04 -7.30 -0.47
C ASN A 89 0.92 -8.54 0.44
N ASN A 90 -0.24 -8.74 1.01
CA ASN A 90 -0.55 -9.93 1.80
C ASN A 90 -1.21 -11.05 0.97
N ARG A 91 -1.39 -10.85 -0.32
CA ARG A 91 -1.97 -11.80 -1.30
C ARG A 91 -3.37 -12.27 -0.92
N SER A 92 -4.15 -11.39 -0.27
CA SER A 92 -5.48 -11.75 0.23
C SER A 92 -6.37 -10.53 0.46
N TYR A 93 -7.63 -10.64 0.15
CA TYR A 93 -8.64 -9.70 0.65
C TYR A 93 -8.87 -9.90 2.15
N ARG A 94 -7.82 -9.71 2.96
CA ARG A 94 -7.82 -9.99 4.40
C ARG A 94 -8.90 -9.20 5.15
N ILE A 95 -9.20 -7.96 4.75
CA ILE A 95 -10.27 -7.17 5.37
C ILE A 95 -11.63 -7.85 5.21
N LEU A 96 -11.90 -8.46 4.06
CA LEU A 96 -13.16 -9.18 3.80
C LEU A 96 -13.22 -10.49 4.61
N LYS A 97 -12.10 -11.22 4.73
CA LYS A 97 -12.02 -12.41 5.59
C LYS A 97 -12.30 -12.05 7.06
N ASN A 98 -11.74 -10.95 7.56
CA ASN A 98 -12.03 -10.47 8.91
C ASN A 98 -13.52 -10.13 9.08
N SER A 99 -14.12 -9.44 8.10
CA SER A 99 -15.56 -9.10 8.15
C SER A 99 -16.43 -10.36 8.15
N MET A 100 -16.09 -11.39 7.36
CA MET A 100 -16.83 -12.65 7.38
C MET A 100 -16.70 -13.38 8.73
N ARG A 101 -15.50 -13.41 9.32
CA ARG A 101 -15.31 -14.01 10.66
C ARG A 101 -16.17 -13.32 11.72
N HIS A 102 -16.21 -11.98 11.71
CA HIS A 102 -17.10 -11.24 12.62
C HIS A 102 -18.56 -11.60 12.38
N TYR A 103 -18.98 -11.64 11.10
CA TYR A 103 -20.34 -12.03 10.75
C TYR A 103 -20.69 -13.43 11.28
N TRP A 104 -19.82 -14.42 11.07
CA TRP A 104 -20.03 -15.79 11.57
C TRP A 104 -20.13 -15.81 13.10
N SER A 105 -19.23 -15.09 13.78
CA SER A 105 -19.25 -14.97 15.24
C SER A 105 -20.57 -14.39 15.75
N ASP A 106 -21.03 -13.29 15.15
CA ASP A 106 -22.24 -12.57 15.57
C ASP A 106 -23.52 -13.38 15.34
N HIS A 107 -23.50 -14.30 14.36
CA HIS A 107 -24.66 -15.14 14.01
C HIS A 107 -24.56 -16.59 14.53
N GLY A 108 -23.54 -16.90 15.34
CA GLY A 108 -23.36 -18.23 15.87
C GLY A 108 -22.98 -19.29 14.83
N GLU A 109 -22.45 -18.87 13.71
CA GLU A 109 -22.01 -19.75 12.62
C GLU A 109 -20.64 -20.39 12.94
N PRO A 110 -20.34 -21.59 12.38
CA PRO A 110 -19.03 -22.21 12.52
C PRO A 110 -17.89 -21.29 12.03
N GLN A 111 -16.79 -21.23 12.79
CA GLN A 111 -15.63 -20.37 12.50
C GLN A 111 -14.60 -21.02 11.57
N ASP A 112 -14.75 -22.29 11.25
CA ASP A 112 -13.88 -23.11 10.40
C ASP A 112 -14.37 -23.23 8.96
N GLN A 113 -15.32 -22.37 8.55
CA GLN A 113 -15.81 -22.33 7.18
C GLN A 113 -14.73 -21.84 6.21
N GLU A 114 -14.76 -22.37 5.00
CA GLU A 114 -13.87 -21.93 3.93
C GLU A 114 -14.28 -20.52 3.42
N PHE A 115 -13.26 -19.68 3.19
CA PHE A 115 -13.48 -18.39 2.56
C PHE A 115 -13.70 -18.55 1.05
N PRO A 116 -14.46 -17.64 0.41
CA PRO A 116 -14.58 -17.62 -1.04
C PRO A 116 -13.22 -17.62 -1.74
N ALA A 117 -13.05 -18.44 -2.76
CA ALA A 117 -11.81 -18.52 -3.53
C ALA A 117 -11.36 -17.16 -4.12
N SER A 118 -12.33 -16.26 -4.38
CA SER A 118 -12.06 -14.90 -4.83
C SER A 118 -11.34 -14.02 -3.82
N TYR A 119 -11.23 -14.44 -2.55
CA TYR A 119 -10.47 -13.71 -1.52
C TYR A 119 -8.99 -14.10 -1.49
N ASP A 120 -8.61 -15.12 -2.25
CA ASP A 120 -7.23 -15.55 -2.43
C ASP A 120 -6.63 -14.84 -3.66
N LEU A 121 -5.59 -14.04 -3.43
CA LEU A 121 -4.84 -13.32 -4.47
C LEU A 121 -3.48 -13.99 -4.77
N THR A 122 -3.32 -15.28 -4.40
CA THR A 122 -2.09 -16.03 -4.68
C THR A 122 -2.06 -16.62 -6.10
N LYS A 123 -3.22 -16.71 -6.79
CA LYS A 123 -3.36 -17.40 -8.08
C LYS A 123 -4.22 -16.62 -9.08
N PRO A 124 -3.61 -15.90 -10.05
CA PRO A 124 -2.17 -15.65 -10.17
C PRO A 124 -1.66 -14.67 -9.12
N GLU A 125 -0.44 -14.84 -8.65
CA GLU A 125 0.19 -13.88 -7.76
C GLU A 125 0.47 -12.57 -8.49
N PHE A 126 0.02 -11.44 -7.90
CA PHE A 126 0.34 -10.13 -8.43
C PHE A 126 1.76 -9.72 -8.04
N ARG A 127 2.56 -9.43 -9.07
CA ARG A 127 3.92 -8.92 -8.95
C ARG A 127 3.87 -7.41 -9.15
N PHE A 128 3.61 -6.66 -8.08
CA PHE A 128 3.50 -5.20 -8.15
C PHE A 128 4.80 -4.53 -8.56
N ASP A 129 5.95 -5.12 -8.22
CA ASP A 129 7.26 -4.70 -8.71
C ASP A 129 7.33 -4.75 -10.25
N LYS A 130 6.83 -5.82 -10.87
CA LYS A 130 6.81 -5.98 -12.34
C LYS A 130 5.77 -5.08 -13.01
N LEU A 131 4.60 -4.94 -12.39
CA LEU A 131 3.56 -4.05 -12.88
C LEU A 131 4.05 -2.58 -12.88
N ALA A 132 4.76 -2.15 -11.85
CA ALA A 132 5.35 -0.82 -11.77
C ALA A 132 6.44 -0.62 -12.84
N GLN A 133 7.35 -1.58 -12.97
CA GLN A 133 8.41 -1.55 -13.99
C GLN A 133 7.82 -1.49 -15.41
N GLY A 134 6.77 -2.24 -15.69
CA GLY A 134 6.06 -2.22 -16.98
C GLY A 134 5.39 -0.87 -17.28
N GLN A 135 5.18 -0.02 -16.28
CA GLN A 135 4.63 1.33 -16.42
C GLN A 135 5.71 2.43 -16.30
N GLY A 136 7.00 2.04 -16.28
CA GLY A 136 8.11 2.99 -16.24
C GLY A 136 8.49 3.49 -14.85
N VAL A 137 7.97 2.89 -13.78
CA VAL A 137 8.33 3.20 -12.40
C VAL A 137 9.34 2.20 -11.88
N ASN A 138 10.46 2.69 -11.31
CA ASN A 138 11.44 1.83 -10.65
C ASN A 138 10.78 1.13 -9.44
N ALA A 139 11.09 -0.15 -9.27
CA ALA A 139 10.47 -0.91 -8.19
C ALA A 139 11.38 -2.02 -7.67
N VAL A 140 11.15 -2.39 -6.41
CA VAL A 140 11.75 -3.56 -5.76
C VAL A 140 10.69 -4.37 -5.04
N ARG A 141 10.89 -5.67 -4.96
CA ARG A 141 10.11 -6.56 -4.10
C ARG A 141 10.92 -6.84 -2.85
N VAL A 142 10.23 -6.80 -1.71
CA VAL A 142 10.77 -7.02 -0.37
C VAL A 142 10.01 -8.20 0.25
N GLU A 143 10.73 -9.28 0.56
CA GLU A 143 10.15 -10.51 1.12
C GLU A 143 10.68 -10.80 2.52
N ARG A 144 11.76 -10.13 2.92
CA ARG A 144 12.42 -10.32 4.22
C ARG A 144 12.68 -8.97 4.91
N PRO A 145 12.61 -8.94 6.26
CA PRO A 145 12.79 -7.70 7.02
C PRO A 145 14.10 -6.96 6.74
N GLU A 146 15.20 -7.68 6.52
CA GLU A 146 16.52 -7.08 6.25
C GLU A 146 16.60 -6.36 4.90
N GLU A 147 15.66 -6.59 4.00
CA GLU A 147 15.57 -5.94 2.69
C GLU A 147 14.87 -4.57 2.76
N ILE A 148 14.17 -4.26 3.87
CA ILE A 148 13.37 -3.04 4.01
C ILE A 148 14.26 -1.79 3.97
N ALA A 149 15.31 -1.73 4.79
CA ALA A 149 16.19 -0.57 4.83
C ALA A 149 16.87 -0.30 3.47
N PRO A 150 17.48 -1.30 2.79
CA PRO A 150 18.01 -1.10 1.45
C PRO A 150 16.96 -0.66 0.41
N ALA A 151 15.71 -1.11 0.53
CA ALA A 151 14.62 -0.69 -0.36
C ALA A 151 14.24 0.77 -0.15
N LEU A 152 14.18 1.22 1.12
CA LEU A 152 13.95 2.61 1.47
C LEU A 152 15.08 3.52 0.99
N ASP A 153 16.34 3.11 1.16
CA ASP A 153 17.49 3.85 0.65
C ASP A 153 17.41 4.07 -0.86
N LYS A 154 17.04 3.02 -1.61
CA LYS A 154 16.81 3.12 -3.06
C LYS A 154 15.66 4.06 -3.40
N ALA A 155 14.55 3.97 -2.65
CA ALA A 155 13.39 4.82 -2.88
C ALA A 155 13.69 6.30 -2.62
N LEU A 156 14.58 6.60 -1.69
CA LEU A 156 14.96 7.95 -1.27
C LEU A 156 16.20 8.50 -1.96
N ALA A 157 16.85 7.70 -2.83
CA ALA A 157 18.09 8.10 -3.51
C ALA A 157 17.91 9.31 -4.44
N ASP A 158 16.71 9.49 -4.98
CA ASP A 158 16.36 10.61 -5.85
C ASP A 158 14.85 10.93 -5.75
N ASP A 159 14.40 11.98 -6.45
CA ASP A 159 12.98 12.39 -6.48
C ASP A 159 12.21 11.78 -7.67
N ARG A 160 12.59 10.59 -8.16
CA ARG A 160 11.81 9.84 -9.15
C ARG A 160 10.76 8.97 -8.46
N PRO A 161 9.65 8.63 -9.16
CA PRO A 161 8.65 7.71 -8.61
C PRO A 161 9.28 6.34 -8.35
N PHE A 162 8.93 5.73 -7.23
CA PHE A 162 9.46 4.42 -6.83
C PHE A 162 8.40 3.59 -6.12
N LEU A 163 8.37 2.27 -6.38
CA LEU A 163 7.45 1.35 -5.73
C LEU A 163 8.18 0.25 -4.97
N ILE A 164 7.73 -0.01 -3.75
CA ILE A 164 8.12 -1.15 -2.91
C ILE A 164 6.95 -2.13 -2.86
N ASP A 165 7.10 -3.32 -3.45
CA ASP A 165 6.17 -4.44 -3.30
C ASP A 165 6.54 -5.19 -2.01
N LEU A 166 5.92 -4.82 -0.90
CA LEU A 166 6.19 -5.36 0.43
C LEU A 166 5.33 -6.60 0.69
N VAL A 167 5.93 -7.78 0.59
CA VAL A 167 5.27 -9.05 0.83
C VAL A 167 5.07 -9.27 2.31
N LEU A 168 3.84 -9.51 2.71
CA LEU A 168 3.42 -9.72 4.09
C LEU A 168 2.71 -11.07 4.24
N SER A 169 2.59 -11.55 5.49
CA SER A 169 1.74 -12.70 5.78
C SER A 169 0.28 -12.38 5.44
N GLY A 170 -0.39 -13.34 4.80
CA GLY A 170 -1.83 -13.33 4.55
C GLY A 170 -2.66 -13.91 5.70
N ASP A 171 -2.02 -14.38 6.78
CA ASP A 171 -2.70 -14.99 7.92
C ASP A 171 -3.57 -13.98 8.67
N LEU A 172 -4.63 -14.52 9.30
CA LEU A 172 -5.63 -13.75 10.05
C LEU A 172 -5.31 -13.72 11.53
#